data_5fed44707209c57d98df4152b15504fa
#
_entry.id   5fed44707209c57d98df4152b15504fa
#
_cell.length_a   1.000
_cell.length_b   1.000
_cell.length_c   1.000
_cell.angle_alpha   90.00
_cell.angle_beta   90.00
_cell.angle_gamma   90.00
#
_symmetry.space_group_name_H-M   'P 1'
#
loop_
_entity.id
_entity.type
_entity.pdbx_description
1 polymer ?
#
loop_
_entity_poly.entity_id
_entity_poly.type
_entity_poly.pdbx_seq_one_letter_code
_entity_poly.pdbx_strand_id
1 'polypeptide(L)'
;PRSIQFLNRMKDAGVIPSTTNFIYSIEGCDYIDNIKTLEELYHLGLRSILPVWNHQNQYGSGNRSESGLTEQGKELTEKAIELGIIIDVSHANQQTFDDILKVYQAKRKEISIIMASHSNIRTLCDRNRNLTDQQLRQLKEVNGYIGLFTNGNFLSKNNEHLSYHERQIQFLKHLDYLINII
;
A
#
# COMPACT_ATOMS: atom_id res chain seq x y z
N PRO A 1 13.02 16.77 4.88
CA PRO A 1 13.54 15.67 5.70
C PRO A 1 14.98 15.38 5.35
N ARG A 2 15.80 14.97 6.32
CA ARG A 2 17.24 14.66 6.12
C ARG A 2 17.46 13.58 5.06
N SER A 3 16.53 12.62 4.94
CA SER A 3 16.53 11.55 3.93
C SER A 3 16.44 12.08 2.50
N ILE A 4 15.53 13.03 2.22
CA ILE A 4 15.39 13.63 0.89
C ILE A 4 16.65 14.44 0.52
N GLN A 5 17.18 15.22 1.46
CA GLN A 5 18.43 15.96 1.28
C GLN A 5 19.63 15.02 1.04
N PHE A 6 19.66 13.87 1.72
CA PHE A 6 20.67 12.84 1.48
C PHE A 6 20.57 12.26 0.07
N LEU A 7 19.37 11.87 -0.36
CA LEU A 7 19.13 11.31 -1.70
C LEU A 7 19.48 12.32 -2.82
N ASN A 8 19.13 13.61 -2.63
CA ASN A 8 19.53 14.64 -3.58
C ASN A 8 21.05 14.77 -3.67
N ARG A 9 21.75 14.78 -2.53
CA ARG A 9 23.23 14.78 -2.52
C ARG A 9 23.83 13.56 -3.23
N MET A 10 23.20 12.38 -3.12
CA MET A 10 23.63 11.17 -3.83
C MET A 10 23.46 11.32 -5.35
N LYS A 11 22.40 12.00 -5.82
CA LYS A 11 22.22 12.36 -7.23
C LYS A 11 23.30 13.34 -7.69
N ASP A 12 23.51 14.42 -6.93
CA ASP A 12 24.49 15.47 -7.26
C ASP A 12 25.92 14.91 -7.30
N ALA A 13 26.21 13.93 -6.44
CA ALA A 13 27.50 13.22 -6.41
C ALA A 13 27.64 12.11 -7.48
N GLY A 14 26.61 11.88 -8.31
CA GLY A 14 26.63 10.83 -9.34
C GLY A 14 26.59 9.39 -8.80
N VAL A 15 26.30 9.22 -7.52
CA VAL A 15 26.21 7.87 -6.90
C VAL A 15 24.93 7.15 -7.34
N ILE A 16 23.86 7.90 -7.58
CA ILE A 16 22.60 7.41 -8.18
C ILE A 16 22.26 8.24 -9.41
N PRO A 17 21.61 7.66 -10.44
CA PRO A 17 21.26 8.40 -11.65
C PRO A 17 20.40 9.64 -11.33
N SER A 18 20.65 10.75 -12.02
CA SER A 18 19.87 12.00 -11.88
C SER A 18 18.40 11.81 -12.23
N THR A 19 18.09 10.83 -13.09
CA THR A 19 16.72 10.43 -13.51
C THR A 19 15.97 9.61 -12.46
N THR A 20 16.64 9.18 -11.37
CA THR A 20 15.97 8.41 -10.29
C THR A 20 14.93 9.29 -9.59
N ASN A 21 13.69 8.82 -9.51
CA ASN A 21 12.63 9.46 -8.78
C ASN A 21 12.38 8.74 -7.45
N PHE A 22 12.01 9.49 -6.42
CA PHE A 22 11.72 8.97 -5.09
C PHE A 22 10.30 9.35 -4.69
N ILE A 23 9.58 8.40 -4.11
CA ILE A 23 8.30 8.62 -3.44
C ILE A 23 8.54 8.43 -1.95
N TYR A 24 8.34 9.50 -1.16
CA TYR A 24 8.35 9.40 0.29
C TYR A 24 7.02 8.82 0.76
N SER A 25 7.09 7.68 1.43
CA SER A 25 5.92 6.95 1.95
C SER A 25 6.04 6.72 3.45
N ILE A 26 4.90 6.65 4.13
CA ILE A 26 4.78 6.22 5.54
C ILE A 26 3.96 4.93 5.57
N GLU A 27 4.51 3.89 6.18
CA GLU A 27 3.86 2.61 6.40
C GLU A 27 3.36 2.51 7.86
N GLY A 28 2.03 2.62 8.02
CA GLY A 28 1.39 2.78 9.32
C GLY A 28 1.39 4.24 9.78
N CYS A 29 0.21 4.84 9.86
CA CYS A 29 0.04 6.25 10.21
C CYS A 29 -0.04 6.50 11.73
N ASP A 30 0.45 5.58 12.56
CA ASP A 30 0.37 5.65 14.04
C ASP A 30 0.94 6.95 14.61
N TYR A 31 1.92 7.55 13.91
CA TYR A 31 2.61 8.78 14.34
C TYR A 31 2.05 10.06 13.70
N ILE A 32 0.95 9.96 12.96
CA ILE A 32 0.23 11.13 12.45
C ILE A 32 -0.91 11.41 13.43
N ASP A 33 -0.72 12.40 14.31
CA ASP A 33 -1.67 12.67 15.40
C ASP A 33 -2.98 13.31 14.91
N ASN A 34 -2.93 14.03 13.78
CA ASN A 34 -4.07 14.77 13.23
C ASN A 34 -3.83 15.19 11.77
N ILE A 35 -4.86 15.75 11.15
CA ILE A 35 -4.83 16.19 9.74
C ILE A 35 -3.77 17.26 9.47
N LYS A 36 -3.52 18.17 10.43
CA LYS A 36 -2.49 19.20 10.30
C LYS A 36 -1.09 18.56 10.16
N THR A 37 -0.81 17.53 10.95
CA THR A 37 0.44 16.77 10.82
C THR A 37 0.59 16.14 9.44
N LEU A 38 -0.50 15.60 8.85
CA LEU A 38 -0.48 15.08 7.48
C LEU A 38 -0.14 16.18 6.46
N GLU A 39 -0.73 17.37 6.59
CA GLU A 39 -0.46 18.52 5.72
C GLU A 39 1.02 18.97 5.83
N GLU A 40 1.55 19.05 7.04
CA GLU A 40 2.96 19.39 7.28
C GLU A 40 3.90 18.36 6.63
N LEU A 41 3.60 17.06 6.77
CA LEU A 41 4.35 15.99 6.12
C LEU A 41 4.25 16.06 4.59
N TYR A 42 3.08 16.39 4.04
CA TYR A 42 2.90 16.62 2.61
C TYR A 42 3.81 17.77 2.10
N HIS A 43 3.85 18.89 2.80
CA HIS A 43 4.77 20.00 2.47
C HIS A 43 6.25 19.62 2.60
N LEU A 44 6.57 18.66 3.46
CA LEU A 44 7.91 18.08 3.57
C LEU A 44 8.23 16.99 2.53
N GLY A 45 7.28 16.71 1.62
CA GLY A 45 7.49 15.80 0.49
C GLY A 45 6.84 14.42 0.62
N LEU A 46 5.99 14.17 1.63
CA LEU A 46 5.20 12.94 1.71
C LEU A 46 4.27 12.82 0.49
N ARG A 47 4.22 11.66 -0.15
CA ARG A 47 3.38 11.41 -1.32
C ARG A 47 2.63 10.09 -1.27
N SER A 48 2.87 9.25 -0.27
CA SER A 48 2.15 7.98 -0.09
C SER A 48 1.97 7.68 1.39
N ILE A 49 0.82 7.14 1.75
CA ILE A 49 0.54 6.63 3.09
C ILE A 49 -0.12 5.25 3.03
N LEU A 50 0.28 4.38 3.95
CA LEU A 50 -0.49 3.21 4.37
C LEU A 50 -1.19 3.61 5.69
N PRO A 51 -2.51 3.77 5.73
CA PRO A 51 -3.22 4.21 6.93
C PRO A 51 -2.98 3.29 8.15
N VAL A 52 -2.79 2.00 7.89
CA VAL A 52 -2.60 0.98 8.93
C VAL A 52 -1.41 0.07 8.58
N TRP A 53 -0.80 -0.51 9.62
CA TRP A 53 0.13 -1.64 9.48
C TRP A 53 -0.57 -2.95 9.93
N ASN A 54 0.08 -3.80 10.70
CA ASN A 54 -0.46 -5.13 11.04
C ASN A 54 -1.61 -5.11 12.05
N HIS A 55 -1.60 -4.18 12.98
CA HIS A 55 -2.56 -4.07 14.07
C HIS A 55 -3.50 -2.88 13.89
N GLN A 56 -4.44 -2.73 14.82
CA GLN A 56 -5.31 -1.57 14.89
C GLN A 56 -4.50 -0.34 15.36
N ASN A 57 -4.78 0.80 14.74
CA ASN A 57 -4.36 2.13 15.19
C ASN A 57 -5.57 3.08 15.22
N GLN A 58 -5.34 4.38 15.44
CA GLN A 58 -6.42 5.38 15.48
C GLN A 58 -7.19 5.55 14.16
N TYR A 59 -6.65 5.07 13.03
CA TYR A 59 -7.25 5.25 11.71
C TYR A 59 -8.00 4.02 11.19
N GLY A 60 -7.65 2.82 11.67
CA GLY A 60 -8.29 1.58 11.22
C GLY A 60 -7.57 0.34 11.69
N SER A 61 -7.86 -0.77 11.05
CA SER A 61 -7.32 -2.07 11.43
C SER A 61 -6.51 -2.72 10.32
N GLY A 62 -5.32 -3.17 10.67
CA GLY A 62 -4.50 -4.01 9.84
C GLY A 62 -4.96 -5.48 9.83
N ASN A 63 -4.25 -6.31 9.08
CA ASN A 63 -4.60 -7.71 8.82
C ASN A 63 -4.58 -8.65 10.03
N ARG A 64 -4.21 -8.16 11.22
CA ARG A 64 -4.24 -8.89 12.50
C ARG A 64 -5.31 -8.38 13.46
N SER A 65 -6.20 -7.54 13.00
CA SER A 65 -7.31 -6.96 13.76
C SER A 65 -8.59 -7.01 12.94
N GLU A 66 -9.77 -6.89 13.57
CA GLU A 66 -11.05 -7.17 12.93
C GLU A 66 -11.92 -5.92 12.67
N SER A 67 -11.59 -4.76 13.28
CA SER A 67 -12.35 -3.52 13.05
C SER A 67 -12.08 -2.95 11.66
N GLY A 68 -12.95 -2.06 11.20
CA GLY A 68 -12.78 -1.31 9.94
C GLY A 68 -12.06 0.02 10.12
N LEU A 69 -12.26 0.92 9.16
CA LEU A 69 -11.79 2.30 9.19
C LEU A 69 -12.54 3.09 10.27
N THR A 70 -11.84 3.89 11.06
CA THR A 70 -12.44 4.78 12.05
C THR A 70 -12.94 6.08 11.39
N GLU A 71 -13.67 6.92 12.13
CA GLU A 71 -14.03 8.26 11.63
C GLU A 71 -12.76 9.10 11.33
N GLN A 72 -11.74 9.04 12.22
CA GLN A 72 -10.45 9.68 11.96
C GLN A 72 -9.76 9.10 10.71
N GLY A 73 -9.91 7.78 10.46
CA GLY A 73 -9.41 7.13 9.26
C GLY A 73 -10.11 7.61 7.99
N LYS A 74 -11.41 7.88 8.05
CA LYS A 74 -12.14 8.50 6.93
C LYS A 74 -11.62 9.91 6.65
N GLU A 75 -11.48 10.75 7.68
CA GLU A 75 -10.93 12.10 7.55
C GLU A 75 -9.50 12.09 6.98
N LEU A 76 -8.64 11.18 7.46
CA LEU A 76 -7.28 11.00 6.94
C LEU A 76 -7.31 10.62 5.45
N THR A 77 -8.17 9.67 5.08
CA THR A 77 -8.33 9.20 3.70
C THR A 77 -8.83 10.30 2.78
N GLU A 78 -9.86 11.05 3.19
CA GLU A 78 -10.41 12.19 2.44
C GLU A 78 -9.34 13.27 2.23
N LYS A 79 -8.59 13.63 3.28
CA LYS A 79 -7.52 14.63 3.19
C LYS A 79 -6.37 14.16 2.31
N ALA A 80 -5.99 12.88 2.38
CA ALA A 80 -4.98 12.32 1.49
C ALA A 80 -5.40 12.44 0.01
N ILE A 81 -6.67 12.15 -0.31
CA ILE A 81 -7.24 12.35 -1.66
C ILE A 81 -7.19 13.81 -2.06
N GLU A 82 -7.57 14.72 -1.16
CA GLU A 82 -7.55 16.17 -1.41
C GLU A 82 -6.16 16.66 -1.79
N LEU A 83 -5.14 16.20 -1.08
CA LEU A 83 -3.73 16.56 -1.28
C LEU A 83 -3.05 15.83 -2.44
N GLY A 84 -3.70 14.82 -3.04
CA GLY A 84 -3.09 13.97 -4.06
C GLY A 84 -2.04 13.01 -3.50
N ILE A 85 -2.15 12.65 -2.22
CA ILE A 85 -1.33 11.62 -1.60
C ILE A 85 -1.85 10.24 -2.04
N ILE A 86 -0.96 9.36 -2.45
CA ILE A 86 -1.27 7.97 -2.81
C ILE A 86 -1.74 7.23 -1.56
N ILE A 87 -2.87 6.54 -1.68
CA ILE A 87 -3.38 5.68 -0.61
C ILE A 87 -2.97 4.25 -0.91
N ASP A 88 -2.19 3.66 -0.04
CA ASP A 88 -1.73 2.28 -0.13
C ASP A 88 -2.53 1.42 0.85
N VAL A 89 -3.30 0.47 0.31
CA VAL A 89 -4.15 -0.44 1.08
C VAL A 89 -3.45 -1.73 1.49
N SER A 90 -2.15 -1.86 1.21
CA SER A 90 -1.36 -2.96 1.76
C SER A 90 -1.48 -2.96 3.29
N HIS A 91 -1.53 -4.14 3.90
CA HIS A 91 -1.79 -4.35 5.32
C HIS A 91 -3.22 -4.13 5.82
N ALA A 92 -4.08 -3.40 5.12
CA ALA A 92 -5.48 -3.25 5.54
C ALA A 92 -6.17 -4.63 5.64
N ASN A 93 -6.96 -4.84 6.69
CA ASN A 93 -7.87 -5.98 6.71
C ASN A 93 -9.02 -5.76 5.71
N GLN A 94 -9.87 -6.77 5.51
CA GLN A 94 -10.97 -6.68 4.54
C GLN A 94 -11.87 -5.48 4.77
N GLN A 95 -12.29 -5.24 6.03
CA GLN A 95 -13.22 -4.17 6.36
C GLN A 95 -12.58 -2.78 6.15
N THR A 96 -11.34 -2.59 6.60
CA THR A 96 -10.59 -1.33 6.38
C THR A 96 -10.36 -1.07 4.90
N PHE A 97 -10.04 -2.11 4.12
CA PHE A 97 -9.90 -2.02 2.67
C PHE A 97 -11.21 -1.55 2.02
N ASP A 98 -12.32 -2.19 2.33
CA ASP A 98 -13.64 -1.86 1.76
C ASP A 98 -14.07 -0.44 2.14
N ASP A 99 -13.81 -0.02 3.39
CA ASP A 99 -14.17 1.32 3.86
C ASP A 99 -13.29 2.40 3.20
N ILE A 100 -11.97 2.19 3.07
CA ILE A 100 -11.07 3.08 2.32
C ILE A 100 -11.55 3.20 0.87
N LEU A 101 -11.89 2.08 0.23
CA LEU A 101 -12.32 2.07 -1.16
C LEU A 101 -13.63 2.85 -1.36
N LYS A 102 -14.59 2.74 -0.44
CA LYS A 102 -15.83 3.55 -0.47
C LYS A 102 -15.53 5.05 -0.40
N VAL A 103 -14.66 5.47 0.52
CA VAL A 103 -14.24 6.86 0.62
C VAL A 103 -13.54 7.31 -0.67
N TYR A 104 -12.64 6.48 -1.19
CA TYR A 104 -11.92 6.76 -2.42
C TYR A 104 -12.85 6.91 -3.61
N GLN A 105 -13.80 6.01 -3.82
CA GLN A 105 -14.79 6.08 -4.90
C GLN A 105 -15.65 7.35 -4.82
N ALA A 106 -16.03 7.75 -3.60
CA ALA A 106 -16.88 8.95 -3.39
C ALA A 106 -16.12 10.28 -3.57
N LYS A 107 -14.82 10.32 -3.31
CA LYS A 107 -14.02 11.55 -3.19
C LYS A 107 -12.90 11.69 -4.22
N ARG A 108 -12.55 10.61 -4.97
CA ARG A 108 -11.41 10.62 -5.89
C ARG A 108 -11.48 11.74 -6.91
N LYS A 109 -10.34 12.33 -7.21
CA LYS A 109 -10.09 13.28 -8.28
C LYS A 109 -9.34 12.59 -9.41
N GLU A 110 -9.18 13.25 -10.56
CA GLU A 110 -8.41 12.72 -11.69
C GLU A 110 -6.98 12.27 -11.31
N ILE A 111 -6.33 13.03 -10.42
CA ILE A 111 -4.96 12.75 -9.95
C ILE A 111 -4.88 11.75 -8.78
N SER A 112 -6.02 11.27 -8.27
CA SER A 112 -6.02 10.38 -7.11
C SER A 112 -5.53 9.00 -7.49
N ILE A 113 -4.64 8.45 -6.66
CA ILE A 113 -4.05 7.11 -6.84
C ILE A 113 -4.34 6.28 -5.60
N ILE A 114 -4.83 5.07 -5.82
CA ILE A 114 -4.93 4.01 -4.81
C ILE A 114 -4.10 2.82 -5.27
N MET A 115 -3.40 2.18 -4.34
CA MET A 115 -2.58 1.02 -4.67
C MET A 115 -2.53 0.00 -3.54
N ALA A 116 -2.15 -1.21 -3.86
CA ALA A 116 -1.58 -2.19 -2.93
C ALA A 116 -0.12 -2.39 -3.32
N SER A 117 0.80 -1.66 -2.69
CA SER A 117 2.20 -1.61 -3.14
C SER A 117 2.95 -2.94 -3.01
N HIS A 118 2.54 -3.80 -2.05
CA HIS A 118 3.19 -5.07 -1.76
C HIS A 118 2.18 -6.09 -1.19
N SER A 119 1.40 -6.69 -2.08
CA SER A 119 0.41 -7.72 -1.75
C SER A 119 0.40 -8.80 -2.83
N ASN A 120 0.19 -10.06 -2.41
CA ASN A 120 0.09 -11.20 -3.32
C ASN A 120 -1.36 -11.70 -3.42
N ILE A 121 -1.57 -12.86 -4.02
CA ILE A 121 -2.88 -13.40 -4.35
C ILE A 121 -3.30 -14.41 -3.28
N ARG A 122 -4.44 -14.18 -2.60
CA ARG A 122 -4.91 -15.04 -1.51
C ARG A 122 -5.33 -16.42 -2.00
N THR A 123 -5.91 -16.53 -3.19
CA THR A 123 -6.29 -17.80 -3.79
C THR A 123 -5.11 -18.75 -3.96
N LEU A 124 -3.92 -18.23 -4.26
CA LEU A 124 -2.69 -19.02 -4.39
C LEU A 124 -2.00 -19.26 -3.05
N CYS A 125 -2.05 -18.29 -2.14
CA CYS A 125 -1.47 -18.41 -0.81
C CYS A 125 -2.40 -17.74 0.21
N ASP A 126 -3.19 -18.56 0.90
CA ASP A 126 -4.18 -18.12 1.87
C ASP A 126 -3.51 -17.52 3.12
N ARG A 127 -3.23 -16.26 3.04
CA ARG A 127 -2.74 -15.38 4.11
C ARG A 127 -3.56 -14.11 4.14
N ASN A 128 -3.94 -13.63 5.33
CA ASN A 128 -4.73 -12.41 5.49
C ASN A 128 -4.07 -11.15 4.87
N ARG A 129 -2.77 -11.22 4.64
CA ARG A 129 -1.97 -10.17 4.02
C ARG A 129 -2.09 -10.13 2.50
N ASN A 130 -2.56 -11.22 1.89
CA ASN A 130 -2.79 -11.33 0.46
C ASN A 130 -4.20 -10.88 0.08
N LEU A 131 -4.34 -10.31 -1.11
CA LEU A 131 -5.60 -9.81 -1.65
C LEU A 131 -6.49 -10.94 -2.14
N THR A 132 -7.77 -10.84 -1.82
CA THR A 132 -8.81 -11.70 -2.40
C THR A 132 -9.07 -11.32 -3.85
N ASP A 133 -9.65 -12.24 -4.64
CA ASP A 133 -10.06 -11.96 -6.01
C ASP A 133 -11.06 -10.80 -6.11
N GLN A 134 -11.90 -10.65 -5.10
CA GLN A 134 -12.81 -9.50 -5.01
C GLN A 134 -12.03 -8.18 -4.87
N GLN A 135 -11.06 -8.11 -3.97
CA GLN A 135 -10.22 -6.92 -3.78
C GLN A 135 -9.41 -6.58 -5.04
N LEU A 136 -8.91 -7.60 -5.75
CA LEU A 136 -8.21 -7.40 -7.03
C LEU A 136 -9.11 -6.73 -8.07
N ARG A 137 -10.35 -7.24 -8.24
CA ARG A 137 -11.34 -6.66 -9.16
C ARG A 137 -11.75 -5.24 -8.73
N GLN A 138 -11.95 -5.01 -7.44
CA GLN A 138 -12.28 -3.67 -6.91
C GLN A 138 -11.16 -2.65 -7.19
N LEU A 139 -9.88 -3.05 -7.04
CA LEU A 139 -8.75 -2.18 -7.41
C LEU A 139 -8.72 -1.90 -8.92
N LYS A 140 -8.98 -2.90 -9.77
CA LYS A 140 -9.12 -2.71 -11.22
C LYS A 140 -10.21 -1.69 -11.57
N GLU A 141 -11.40 -1.79 -10.96
CA GLU A 141 -12.55 -0.90 -11.22
C GLU A 141 -12.24 0.58 -10.93
N VAL A 142 -11.29 0.84 -10.04
CA VAL A 142 -10.86 2.20 -9.72
C VAL A 142 -9.54 2.61 -10.39
N ASN A 143 -9.03 1.82 -11.32
CA ASN A 143 -7.72 1.98 -11.95
C ASN A 143 -6.57 2.02 -10.92
N GLY A 144 -6.67 1.19 -9.90
CA GLY A 144 -5.64 1.06 -8.85
C GLY A 144 -4.43 0.27 -9.34
N TYR A 145 -3.33 0.36 -8.58
CA TYR A 145 -2.09 -0.36 -8.86
C TYR A 145 -1.90 -1.51 -7.87
N ILE A 146 -1.29 -2.59 -8.35
CA ILE A 146 -0.97 -3.77 -7.52
C ILE A 146 0.51 -4.09 -7.70
N GLY A 147 1.26 -4.05 -6.60
CA GLY A 147 2.65 -4.49 -6.52
C GLY A 147 2.72 -5.88 -5.88
N LEU A 148 3.21 -6.86 -6.62
CA LEU A 148 3.56 -8.16 -6.07
C LEU A 148 4.90 -8.10 -5.35
N PHE A 149 5.07 -8.87 -4.28
CA PHE A 149 6.32 -8.91 -3.54
C PHE A 149 6.85 -10.34 -3.34
N THR A 150 8.16 -10.43 -3.17
CA THR A 150 8.91 -11.70 -3.23
C THR A 150 9.08 -12.41 -1.88
N ASN A 151 8.42 -11.92 -0.82
CA ASN A 151 8.49 -12.56 0.49
C ASN A 151 7.83 -13.95 0.45
N GLY A 152 8.62 -14.99 0.70
CA GLY A 152 8.20 -16.39 0.59
C GLY A 152 6.97 -16.74 1.44
N ASN A 153 6.80 -16.09 2.60
CA ASN A 153 5.64 -16.31 3.49
C ASN A 153 4.29 -16.01 2.83
N PHE A 154 4.28 -15.20 1.77
CA PHE A 154 3.09 -14.75 1.07
C PHE A 154 3.01 -15.25 -0.37
N LEU A 155 4.01 -16.06 -0.79
CA LEU A 155 4.05 -16.71 -2.10
C LEU A 155 3.54 -18.15 -2.05
N SER A 156 3.72 -18.87 -0.94
CA SER A 156 3.32 -20.27 -0.82
C SER A 156 2.99 -20.63 0.63
N LYS A 157 2.05 -21.54 0.81
CA LYS A 157 1.72 -22.11 2.15
C LYS A 157 2.91 -22.89 2.74
N ASN A 158 3.72 -23.52 1.89
CA ASN A 158 4.86 -24.38 2.27
C ASN A 158 6.20 -23.65 2.11
N ASN A 159 6.30 -22.41 2.55
CA ASN A 159 7.38 -21.49 2.27
C ASN A 159 8.69 -21.71 3.08
N GLU A 160 8.65 -22.50 4.15
CA GLU A 160 9.79 -22.61 5.08
C GLU A 160 11.03 -23.25 4.45
N HIS A 161 10.87 -23.93 3.31
CA HIS A 161 11.93 -24.68 2.64
C HIS A 161 12.08 -24.39 1.14
N LEU A 162 11.41 -23.34 0.60
CA LEU A 162 11.53 -23.01 -0.82
C LEU A 162 12.95 -22.51 -1.15
N SER A 163 13.59 -23.16 -2.11
CA SER A 163 14.80 -22.66 -2.76
C SER A 163 14.53 -21.33 -3.48
N TYR A 164 15.60 -20.63 -3.84
CA TYR A 164 15.49 -19.40 -4.62
C TYR A 164 14.68 -19.59 -5.92
N HIS A 165 14.97 -20.66 -6.65
CA HIS A 165 14.29 -20.98 -7.90
C HIS A 165 12.79 -21.28 -7.71
N GLU A 166 12.42 -22.03 -6.67
CA GLU A 166 11.03 -22.31 -6.36
C GLU A 166 10.27 -21.03 -5.98
N ARG A 167 10.88 -20.08 -5.26
CA ARG A 167 10.28 -18.76 -4.99
C ARG A 167 10.02 -17.98 -6.26
N GLN A 168 10.95 -18.01 -7.22
CA GLN A 168 10.73 -17.38 -8.53
C GLN A 168 9.54 -17.99 -9.26
N ILE A 169 9.42 -19.32 -9.27
CA ILE A 169 8.27 -20.02 -9.88
C ILE A 169 6.95 -19.61 -9.20
N GLN A 170 6.92 -19.57 -7.86
CA GLN A 170 5.71 -19.13 -7.15
C GLN A 170 5.37 -17.67 -7.46
N PHE A 171 6.34 -16.77 -7.49
CA PHE A 171 6.13 -15.38 -7.88
C PHE A 171 5.53 -15.25 -9.28
N LEU A 172 6.06 -15.99 -10.25
CA LEU A 172 5.53 -16.02 -11.61
C LEU A 172 4.08 -16.54 -11.67
N LYS A 173 3.70 -17.52 -10.83
CA LYS A 173 2.30 -17.95 -10.71
C LYS A 173 1.38 -16.85 -10.22
N HIS A 174 1.82 -16.06 -9.22
CA HIS A 174 1.05 -14.90 -8.76
C HIS A 174 0.90 -13.85 -9.85
N LEU A 175 1.95 -13.59 -10.62
CA LEU A 175 1.91 -12.65 -11.74
C LEU A 175 0.97 -13.14 -12.86
N ASP A 176 1.08 -14.40 -13.25
CA ASP A 176 0.22 -15.00 -14.26
C ASP A 176 -1.26 -14.98 -13.84
N TYR A 177 -1.53 -15.36 -12.59
CA TYR A 177 -2.88 -15.30 -12.04
C TYR A 177 -3.45 -13.88 -12.08
N LEU A 178 -2.66 -12.89 -11.66
CA LEU A 178 -3.08 -11.48 -11.66
C LEU A 178 -3.44 -11.01 -13.07
N ILE A 179 -2.59 -11.28 -14.06
CA ILE A 179 -2.82 -10.92 -15.48
C ILE A 179 -4.11 -11.55 -16.02
N ASN A 180 -4.45 -12.76 -15.58
CA ASN A 180 -5.63 -13.46 -16.06
C ASN A 180 -6.94 -13.09 -15.34
N ILE A 181 -6.87 -12.52 -14.11
CA ILE A 181 -8.07 -12.16 -13.34
C ILE A 181 -8.47 -10.70 -13.57
N ILE A 182 -7.51 -9.85 -13.89
CA ILE A 182 -7.70 -8.42 -14.17
C ILE A 182 -7.43 -8.08 -15.63
#